data_960e637d230efb3739c637beff4e5826
#
_entry.id   960e637d230efb3739c637beff4e5826
#
_cell.length_a   1.000
_cell.length_b   1.000
_cell.length_c   1.000
_cell.angle_alpha   90.00
_cell.angle_beta   90.00
_cell.angle_gamma   90.00
#
_symmetry.space_group_name_H-M   'P 1'
#
loop_
_entity.id
_entity.type
_entity.pdbx_description
1 polymer ?
#
loop_
_entity_poly.entity_id
_entity_poly.type
_entity_poly.pdbx_seq_one_letter_code
_entity_poly.pdbx_strand_id
1 'polypeptide(L)'
;MFFQAGAIIILLLFYGCYFGKMFLQKKKGIQTDQIGKGKTGRSKAIELIMKVATIFVPLTEMLSIYTNYSILSGMLRYAGSVIATAGDIVLVISVLTMKDSWRAGVSETDKTELVTDGIYQISRNPAFGGFNLVYIGILLMFFNWIFFMKSCKVVYISIK
;
A
#
# COMPACT_ATOMS: atom_id res chain seq x y z
N MET A 1 5.21 -10.23 21.22
CA MET A 1 5.82 -8.89 21.23
C MET A 1 6.79 -8.64 20.07
N PHE A 2 7.71 -9.57 19.74
CA PHE A 2 8.67 -9.38 18.65
C PHE A 2 8.02 -9.06 17.30
N PHE A 3 7.08 -9.88 16.83
CA PHE A 3 6.38 -9.67 15.55
C PHE A 3 5.54 -8.39 15.52
N GLN A 4 4.94 -8.01 16.66
CA GLN A 4 4.18 -6.75 16.75
C GLN A 4 5.09 -5.53 16.57
N ALA A 5 6.23 -5.50 17.27
CA ALA A 5 7.21 -4.44 17.13
C ALA A 5 7.74 -4.35 15.69
N GLY A 6 8.09 -5.49 15.08
CA GLY A 6 8.53 -5.55 13.69
C GLY A 6 7.47 -5.01 12.72
N ALA A 7 6.22 -5.43 12.85
CA ALA A 7 5.13 -4.96 12.00
C ALA A 7 4.85 -3.46 12.17
N ILE A 8 4.92 -2.95 13.39
CA ILE A 8 4.74 -1.51 13.65
C ILE A 8 5.85 -0.71 12.98
N ILE A 9 7.11 -1.17 13.05
CA ILE A 9 8.25 -0.51 12.40
C ILE A 9 8.04 -0.51 10.87
N ILE A 10 7.67 -1.63 10.29
CA ILE A 10 7.39 -1.76 8.85
C ILE A 10 6.28 -0.78 8.44
N LEU A 11 5.15 -0.74 9.16
CA LEU A 11 4.07 0.19 8.85
C LEU A 11 4.47 1.66 9.02
N LEU A 12 5.28 1.98 10.03
CA LEU A 12 5.78 3.34 10.21
C LEU A 12 6.70 3.76 9.06
N LEU A 13 7.56 2.88 8.57
CA LEU A 13 8.40 3.13 7.40
C LEU A 13 7.55 3.29 6.14
N PHE A 14 6.59 2.40 5.93
CA PHE A 14 5.66 2.42 4.80
C PHE A 14 4.88 3.74 4.73
N TYR A 15 4.12 4.05 5.78
CA TYR A 15 3.30 5.26 5.82
C TYR A 15 4.15 6.53 5.94
N GLY A 16 5.30 6.46 6.62
CA GLY A 16 6.26 7.56 6.70
C GLY A 16 6.81 7.94 5.31
N CYS A 17 7.19 6.95 4.51
CA CYS A 17 7.60 7.17 3.12
C CYS A 17 6.45 7.74 2.27
N TYR A 18 5.26 7.14 2.34
CA TYR A 18 4.09 7.56 1.57
C TYR A 18 3.65 8.99 1.90
N PHE A 19 3.35 9.27 3.17
CA PHE A 19 2.88 10.59 3.59
C PHE A 19 3.98 11.64 3.57
N GLY A 20 5.23 11.25 3.88
CA GLY A 20 6.39 12.13 3.76
C GLY A 20 6.56 12.64 2.34
N LYS A 21 6.48 11.74 1.34
CA LYS A 21 6.53 12.12 -0.07
C LYS A 21 5.37 13.02 -0.47
N MET A 22 4.16 12.67 -0.07
CA MET A 22 2.96 13.46 -0.34
C MET A 22 3.06 14.88 0.24
N PHE A 23 3.59 15.01 1.47
CA PHE A 23 3.79 16.29 2.13
C PHE A 23 4.86 17.15 1.43
N LEU A 24 6.00 16.55 1.04
CA LEU A 24 7.06 17.23 0.31
C LEU A 24 6.57 17.73 -1.05
N GLN A 25 5.80 16.94 -1.78
CA GLN A 25 5.21 17.34 -3.05
C GLN A 25 4.18 18.47 -2.88
N LYS A 26 3.35 18.38 -1.83
CA LYS A 26 2.40 19.45 -1.52
C LYS A 26 3.08 20.80 -1.27
N LYS A 27 4.23 20.81 -0.59
CA LYS A 27 5.04 22.03 -0.41
C LYS A 27 5.55 22.62 -1.74
N LYS A 28 5.74 21.77 -2.75
CA LYS A 28 6.14 22.20 -4.11
C LYS A 28 4.93 22.57 -4.99
N GLY A 29 3.71 22.61 -4.45
CA GLY A 29 2.49 22.85 -5.23
C GLY A 29 2.03 21.67 -6.08
N ILE A 30 2.64 20.48 -5.92
CA ILE A 30 2.34 19.30 -6.69
C ILE A 30 1.19 18.53 -6.01
N GLN A 31 0.10 18.28 -6.75
CA GLN A 31 -1.04 17.55 -6.25
C GLN A 31 -0.82 16.04 -6.43
N THR A 32 -0.39 15.37 -5.37
CA THR A 32 -0.01 13.94 -5.39
C THR A 32 -1.21 13.00 -5.48
N ASP A 33 -2.28 13.28 -4.71
CA ASP A 33 -3.50 12.45 -4.71
C ASP A 33 -4.38 12.80 -5.91
N GLN A 34 -4.42 11.90 -6.88
CA GLN A 34 -5.20 11.99 -8.11
C GLN A 34 -6.37 11.00 -8.14
N ILE A 35 -6.55 10.21 -7.06
CA ILE A 35 -7.55 9.15 -7.01
C ILE A 35 -8.97 9.75 -7.10
N GLY A 36 -9.71 9.36 -8.14
CA GLY A 36 -11.10 9.78 -8.38
C GLY A 36 -11.30 11.19 -8.92
N LYS A 37 -10.22 11.93 -9.22
CA LYS A 37 -10.31 13.29 -9.77
C LYS A 37 -10.40 13.26 -11.29
N GLY A 38 -11.33 14.07 -11.83
CA GLY A 38 -11.51 14.22 -13.28
C GLY A 38 -12.19 13.05 -13.99
N LYS A 39 -12.48 11.95 -13.30
CA LYS A 39 -13.04 10.73 -13.91
C LYS A 39 -14.54 10.62 -13.71
N THR A 40 -15.21 9.98 -14.67
CA THR A 40 -16.66 9.74 -14.67
C THR A 40 -16.94 8.24 -14.88
N GLY A 41 -18.14 7.81 -14.51
CA GLY A 41 -18.62 6.46 -14.77
C GLY A 41 -17.87 5.36 -14.03
N ARG A 42 -17.62 4.25 -14.71
CA ARG A 42 -17.03 3.02 -14.14
C ARG A 42 -15.63 3.21 -13.56
N SER A 43 -14.81 4.05 -14.20
CA SER A 43 -13.45 4.34 -13.73
C SER A 43 -13.45 5.05 -12.38
N LYS A 44 -14.37 5.99 -12.16
CA LYS A 44 -14.55 6.68 -10.88
C LYS A 44 -14.97 5.71 -9.77
N ALA A 45 -15.89 4.79 -10.08
CA ALA A 45 -16.36 3.79 -9.12
C ALA A 45 -15.21 2.85 -8.69
N ILE A 46 -14.40 2.36 -9.62
CA ILE A 46 -13.25 1.50 -9.33
C ILE A 46 -12.24 2.24 -8.43
N GLU A 47 -11.92 3.48 -8.73
CA GLU A 47 -10.98 4.26 -7.91
C GLU A 47 -11.53 4.59 -6.53
N LEU A 48 -12.83 4.82 -6.41
CA LEU A 48 -13.47 5.01 -5.10
C LEU A 48 -13.41 3.73 -4.25
N ILE A 49 -13.64 2.57 -4.85
CA ILE A 49 -13.49 1.27 -4.19
C ILE A 49 -12.03 1.07 -3.74
N MET A 50 -11.06 1.39 -4.59
CA MET A 50 -9.64 1.34 -4.22
C MET A 50 -9.32 2.28 -3.05
N LYS A 51 -9.88 3.48 -3.04
CA LYS A 51 -9.69 4.45 -1.95
C LYS A 51 -10.27 3.93 -0.63
N VAL A 52 -11.46 3.35 -0.66
CA VAL A 52 -12.07 2.72 0.52
C VAL A 52 -11.22 1.54 1.01
N ALA A 53 -10.78 0.67 0.09
CA ALA A 53 -9.90 -0.45 0.43
C ALA A 53 -8.59 0.02 1.07
N THR A 54 -7.99 1.09 0.58
CA THR A 54 -6.74 1.68 1.12
C THR A 54 -6.91 2.19 2.56
N ILE A 55 -8.11 2.51 3.00
CA ILE A 55 -8.40 2.88 4.40
C ILE A 55 -8.71 1.64 5.24
N PHE A 56 -9.49 0.70 4.70
CA PHE A 56 -9.95 -0.47 5.43
C PHE A 56 -8.85 -1.48 5.71
N VAL A 57 -7.95 -1.73 4.75
CA VAL A 57 -6.84 -2.69 4.90
C VAL A 57 -5.93 -2.32 6.08
N PRO A 58 -5.42 -1.08 6.18
CA PRO A 58 -4.61 -0.68 7.34
C PRO A 58 -5.32 -0.81 8.67
N LEU A 59 -6.61 -0.48 8.72
CA LEU A 59 -7.38 -0.60 9.97
C LEU A 59 -7.49 -2.06 10.42
N THR A 60 -7.74 -2.98 9.49
CA THR A 60 -7.79 -4.42 9.80
C THR A 60 -6.42 -4.97 10.18
N GLU A 61 -5.34 -4.49 9.55
CA GLU A 61 -3.97 -4.85 9.91
C GLU A 61 -3.60 -4.36 11.30
N MET A 62 -3.88 -3.11 11.63
CA MET A 62 -3.64 -2.56 12.97
C MET A 62 -4.38 -3.35 14.05
N LEU A 63 -5.64 -3.72 13.79
CA LEU A 63 -6.42 -4.54 14.70
C LEU A 63 -5.85 -5.95 14.85
N SER A 64 -5.38 -6.56 13.76
CA SER A 64 -4.71 -7.86 13.77
C SER A 64 -3.39 -7.83 14.55
N ILE A 65 -2.60 -6.76 14.39
CA ILE A 65 -1.38 -6.56 15.15
C ILE A 65 -1.68 -6.37 16.64
N TYR A 66 -2.71 -5.59 16.98
CA TYR A 66 -3.12 -5.36 18.35
C TYR A 66 -3.53 -6.67 19.05
N THR A 67 -4.35 -7.48 18.41
CA THR A 67 -4.79 -8.78 18.97
C THR A 67 -3.66 -9.79 19.05
N ASN A 68 -2.60 -9.62 18.26
CA ASN A 68 -1.45 -10.53 18.14
C ASN A 68 -1.84 -12.00 17.90
N TYR A 69 -3.03 -12.22 17.36
CA TYR A 69 -3.53 -13.55 17.07
C TYR A 69 -3.12 -13.98 15.67
N SER A 70 -2.46 -15.11 15.55
CA SER A 70 -2.13 -15.72 14.25
C SER A 70 -2.34 -17.23 14.32
N ILE A 71 -3.02 -17.77 13.33
CA ILE A 71 -3.23 -19.22 13.16
C ILE A 71 -2.00 -19.87 12.52
N LEU A 72 -1.15 -19.04 11.86
CA LEU A 72 0.01 -19.53 11.13
C LEU A 72 1.19 -19.83 12.05
N SER A 73 2.01 -20.79 11.62
CA SER A 73 3.24 -21.17 12.30
C SER A 73 4.23 -20.01 12.37
N GLY A 74 5.14 -20.03 13.35
CA GLY A 74 6.19 -19.04 13.50
C GLY A 74 7.03 -18.86 12.23
N MET A 75 7.31 -19.93 11.49
CA MET A 75 8.06 -19.88 10.24
C MET A 75 7.36 -19.02 9.17
N LEU A 76 6.05 -19.15 9.01
CA LEU A 76 5.28 -18.32 8.07
C LEU A 76 5.22 -16.86 8.51
N ARG A 77 5.20 -16.59 9.81
CA ARG A 77 5.29 -15.23 10.33
C ARG A 77 6.63 -14.58 10.04
N TYR A 78 7.74 -15.33 10.13
CA TYR A 78 9.06 -14.84 9.71
C TYR A 78 9.11 -14.58 8.20
N ALA A 79 8.59 -15.49 7.38
CA ALA A 79 8.49 -15.28 5.93
C ALA A 79 7.67 -14.00 5.62
N GLY A 80 6.55 -13.79 6.32
CA GLY A 80 5.74 -12.57 6.23
C GLY A 80 6.53 -11.30 6.53
N SER A 81 7.37 -11.31 7.59
CA SER A 81 8.20 -10.15 7.92
C SER A 81 9.25 -9.85 6.86
N VAL A 82 9.87 -10.86 6.26
CA VAL A 82 10.82 -10.70 5.16
C VAL A 82 10.14 -10.12 3.92
N ILE A 83 8.96 -10.66 3.56
CA ILE A 83 8.17 -10.17 2.42
C ILE A 83 7.75 -8.71 2.62
N ALA A 84 7.24 -8.35 3.80
CA ALA A 84 6.84 -6.98 4.10
C ALA A 84 8.03 -6.00 4.05
N THR A 85 9.18 -6.39 4.60
CA THR A 85 10.39 -5.56 4.54
C THR A 85 10.88 -5.38 3.09
N ALA A 86 10.83 -6.43 2.28
CA ALA A 86 11.14 -6.34 0.86
C ALA A 86 10.17 -5.37 0.14
N GLY A 87 8.90 -5.40 0.52
CA GLY A 87 7.89 -4.45 0.03
C GLY A 87 8.23 -3.00 0.34
N ASP A 88 8.65 -2.69 1.56
CA ASP A 88 9.12 -1.35 1.95
C ASP A 88 10.31 -0.90 1.11
N ILE A 89 11.29 -1.77 0.91
CA ILE A 89 12.48 -1.46 0.09
C ILE A 89 12.06 -1.13 -1.34
N VAL A 90 11.19 -1.95 -1.94
CA VAL A 90 10.66 -1.72 -3.29
C VAL A 90 9.92 -0.39 -3.37
N LEU A 91 9.09 -0.07 -2.38
CA LEU A 91 8.36 1.21 -2.32
C LEU A 91 9.32 2.39 -2.24
N VAL A 92 10.28 2.36 -1.32
CA VAL A 92 11.26 3.45 -1.14
C VAL A 92 12.04 3.69 -2.44
N ILE A 93 12.57 2.63 -3.06
CA ILE A 93 13.28 2.73 -4.33
C ILE A 93 12.38 3.32 -5.42
N SER A 94 11.12 2.87 -5.51
CA SER A 94 10.17 3.36 -6.50
C SER A 94 9.88 4.85 -6.35
N VAL A 95 9.62 5.29 -5.11
CA VAL A 95 9.34 6.69 -4.80
C VAL A 95 10.55 7.59 -5.06
N LEU A 96 11.76 7.11 -4.74
CA LEU A 96 13.00 7.85 -4.98
C LEU A 96 13.31 7.96 -6.49
N THR A 97 13.09 6.89 -7.25
CA THR A 97 13.32 6.88 -8.71
C THR A 97 12.35 7.81 -9.44
N MET A 98 11.07 7.84 -9.08
CA MET A 98 10.09 8.73 -9.71
C MET A 98 10.24 10.20 -9.33
N LYS A 99 10.96 10.53 -8.27
CA LYS A 99 11.15 11.92 -7.83
C LYS A 99 9.83 12.70 -7.79
N ASP A 100 9.76 13.84 -8.49
CA ASP A 100 8.58 14.71 -8.52
C ASP A 100 7.47 14.21 -9.48
N SER A 101 7.73 13.20 -10.29
CA SER A 101 6.73 12.57 -11.18
C SER A 101 5.84 11.57 -10.45
N TRP A 102 6.14 11.19 -9.19
CA TRP A 102 5.34 10.22 -8.43
C TRP A 102 3.93 10.77 -8.11
N ARG A 103 2.91 9.96 -8.41
CA ARG A 103 1.49 10.26 -8.15
C ARG A 103 0.79 9.04 -7.56
N ALA A 104 -0.15 9.29 -6.65
CA ALA A 104 -1.09 8.28 -6.19
C ALA A 104 -2.35 8.36 -7.07
N GLY A 105 -2.53 7.37 -7.95
CA GLY A 105 -3.56 7.36 -8.98
C GLY A 105 -3.06 7.84 -10.35
N VAL A 106 -3.93 7.75 -11.35
CA VAL A 106 -3.63 8.17 -12.73
C VAL A 106 -4.16 9.58 -12.94
N SER A 107 -3.27 10.51 -13.28
CA SER A 107 -3.65 11.89 -13.63
C SER A 107 -3.97 11.96 -15.12
N GLU A 108 -5.09 12.60 -15.46
CA GLU A 108 -5.44 12.93 -16.85
C GLU A 108 -4.99 14.34 -17.23
N THR A 109 -4.69 15.18 -16.25
CA THR A 109 -4.40 16.61 -16.47
C THR A 109 -2.93 16.97 -16.24
N ASP A 110 -2.23 16.24 -15.40
CA ASP A 110 -0.82 16.51 -15.10
C ASP A 110 0.10 15.86 -16.14
N LYS A 111 0.91 16.68 -16.80
CA LYS A 111 2.01 16.20 -17.65
C LYS A 111 3.14 15.71 -16.75
N THR A 112 3.14 14.42 -16.42
CA THR A 112 4.27 13.78 -15.74
C THR A 112 5.22 13.17 -16.78
N GLU A 113 6.53 13.30 -16.55
CA GLU A 113 7.51 12.61 -17.37
C GLU A 113 7.43 11.09 -17.15
N LEU A 114 7.50 10.33 -18.24
CA LEU A 114 7.54 8.89 -18.18
C LEU A 114 8.90 8.45 -17.64
N VAL A 115 8.94 7.91 -16.43
CA VAL A 115 10.15 7.37 -15.82
C VAL A 115 10.31 5.92 -16.28
N THR A 116 11.43 5.63 -16.94
CA THR A 116 11.78 4.29 -17.46
C THR A 116 13.05 3.74 -16.82
N ASP A 117 13.67 4.47 -15.90
CA ASP A 117 14.95 4.12 -15.30
C ASP A 117 14.80 3.24 -14.04
N GLY A 118 15.90 2.56 -13.68
CA GLY A 118 15.99 1.78 -12.46
C GLY A 118 14.92 0.68 -12.37
N ILE A 119 14.20 0.62 -11.27
CA ILE A 119 13.17 -0.41 -11.02
C ILE A 119 11.99 -0.34 -12.01
N TYR A 120 11.79 0.81 -12.69
CA TYR A 120 10.76 1.01 -13.71
C TYR A 120 11.07 0.33 -15.04
N GLN A 121 12.29 -0.16 -15.24
CA GLN A 121 12.64 -1.05 -16.36
C GLN A 121 12.04 -2.44 -16.19
N ILE A 122 11.88 -2.90 -14.94
CA ILE A 122 11.37 -4.23 -14.61
C ILE A 122 9.84 -4.25 -14.58
N SER A 123 9.24 -3.20 -14.06
CA SER A 123 7.78 -3.09 -13.91
C SER A 123 7.32 -1.67 -14.16
N ARG A 124 6.15 -1.53 -14.82
CA ARG A 124 5.52 -0.21 -15.03
C ARG A 124 5.02 0.43 -13.74
N ASN A 125 4.82 -0.35 -12.69
CA ASN A 125 4.25 0.14 -11.45
C ASN A 125 4.83 -0.57 -10.21
N PRO A 126 6.14 -0.44 -9.97
CA PRO A 126 6.80 -1.16 -8.88
C PRO A 126 6.32 -0.70 -7.51
N ALA A 127 5.86 0.54 -7.35
CA ALA A 127 5.30 1.04 -6.10
C ALA A 127 4.06 0.23 -5.67
N PHE A 128 3.16 -0.12 -6.60
CA PHE A 128 2.03 -1.01 -6.29
C PHE A 128 2.48 -2.42 -5.91
N GLY A 129 3.55 -2.91 -6.55
CA GLY A 129 4.19 -4.16 -6.13
C GLY A 129 4.66 -4.09 -4.68
N GLY A 130 5.32 -3.01 -4.30
CA GLY A 130 5.74 -2.74 -2.93
C GLY A 130 4.56 -2.72 -1.95
N PHE A 131 3.49 -2.00 -2.25
CA PHE A 131 2.26 -1.98 -1.43
C PHE A 131 1.70 -3.38 -1.20
N ASN A 132 1.54 -4.15 -2.28
CA ASN A 132 1.02 -5.52 -2.17
C ASN A 132 1.91 -6.43 -1.33
N LEU A 133 3.24 -6.32 -1.46
CA LEU A 133 4.18 -7.09 -0.67
C LEU A 133 4.08 -6.75 0.83
N VAL A 134 3.96 -5.46 1.18
CA VAL A 134 3.77 -5.06 2.59
C VAL A 134 2.48 -5.63 3.15
N TYR A 135 1.36 -5.45 2.47
CA TYR A 135 0.05 -5.94 2.94
C TYR A 135 0.01 -7.47 3.04
N ILE A 136 0.52 -8.20 2.04
CA ILE A 136 0.59 -9.66 2.07
C ILE A 136 1.52 -10.13 3.20
N GLY A 137 2.66 -9.46 3.37
CA GLY A 137 3.62 -9.80 4.43
C GLY A 137 3.01 -9.64 5.83
N ILE A 138 2.33 -8.52 6.09
CA ILE A 138 1.65 -8.29 7.38
C ILE A 138 0.49 -9.26 7.57
N LEU A 139 -0.28 -9.55 6.51
CA LEU A 139 -1.32 -10.55 6.55
C LEU A 139 -0.76 -11.94 6.95
N LEU A 140 0.40 -12.33 6.41
CA LEU A 140 1.07 -13.58 6.80
C LEU A 140 1.58 -13.55 8.25
N MET A 141 2.03 -12.39 8.75
CA MET A 141 2.47 -12.26 10.14
C MET A 141 1.32 -12.44 11.15
N PHE A 142 0.13 -11.95 10.82
CA PHE A 142 -1.03 -11.88 11.71
C PHE A 142 -2.29 -12.44 11.06
N PHE A 143 -2.15 -13.58 10.37
CA PHE A 143 -3.28 -14.19 9.68
C PHE A 143 -4.36 -14.60 10.66
N ASN A 144 -5.53 -13.98 10.50
CA ASN A 144 -6.73 -14.30 11.24
C ASN A 144 -7.89 -14.50 10.27
N TRP A 145 -8.45 -15.70 10.25
CA TRP A 145 -9.55 -16.07 9.37
C TRP A 145 -10.77 -15.15 9.48
N ILE A 146 -11.06 -14.68 10.69
CA ILE A 146 -12.20 -13.78 10.95
C ILE A 146 -12.01 -12.44 10.26
N PHE A 147 -10.82 -11.85 10.35
CA PHE A 147 -10.52 -10.57 9.68
C PHE A 147 -10.43 -10.73 8.17
N PHE A 148 -9.84 -11.84 7.70
CA PHE A 148 -9.79 -12.14 6.27
C PHE A 148 -11.19 -12.25 5.66
N MET A 149 -12.11 -13.00 6.27
CA MET A 149 -13.49 -13.15 5.80
C MET A 149 -14.27 -11.83 5.85
N LYS A 150 -14.07 -11.01 6.89
CA LYS A 150 -14.68 -9.67 6.96
C LYS A 150 -14.17 -8.74 5.87
N SER A 151 -12.87 -8.74 5.61
CA SER A 151 -12.27 -7.93 4.53
C SER A 151 -12.77 -8.39 3.16
N CYS A 152 -12.83 -9.69 2.89
CA CYS A 152 -13.40 -10.23 1.65
C CYS A 152 -14.87 -9.87 1.47
N LYS A 153 -15.69 -9.92 2.54
CA LYS A 153 -17.09 -9.49 2.48
C LYS A 153 -17.25 -8.02 2.13
N VAL A 154 -16.43 -7.15 2.72
CA VAL A 154 -16.47 -5.71 2.42
C VAL A 154 -16.14 -5.46 0.96
N VAL A 155 -15.09 -6.09 0.43
CA VAL A 155 -14.72 -6.01 -0.99
C VAL A 155 -15.83 -6.55 -1.89
N TYR A 156 -16.42 -7.70 -1.54
CA TYR A 156 -17.51 -8.31 -2.32
C TYR A 156 -18.77 -7.43 -2.38
N ILE A 157 -19.16 -6.80 -1.26
CA ILE A 157 -20.32 -5.89 -1.20
C ILE A 157 -20.05 -4.61 -2.01
N SER A 158 -18.80 -4.17 -2.08
CA SER A 158 -18.42 -2.97 -2.84
C SER A 158 -18.36 -3.17 -4.36
N ILE A 159 -18.36 -4.43 -4.84
CA ILE A 159 -18.32 -4.78 -6.27
C ILE A 159 -19.74 -5.04 -6.83
N LYS A 160 -20.73 -5.23 -5.97
CA LYS A 160 -22.11 -5.50 -6.36
C LYS A 160 -22.95 -4.23 -6.38
#